data_0bb0eb09eedbc1d81d67984fd61f4323
#
_entry.id   0bb0eb09eedbc1d81d67984fd61f4323
#
_cell.length_a   1.000
_cell.length_b   1.000
_cell.length_c   1.000
_cell.angle_alpha   90.00
_cell.angle_beta   90.00
_cell.angle_gamma   90.00
#
_symmetry.space_group_name_H-M   'P 1'
#
loop_
_entity.id
_entity.type
_entity.pdbx_description
1 polymer ?
#
loop_
_entity_poly.entity_id
_entity_poly.type
_entity_poly.pdbx_seq_one_letter_code
_entity_poly.pdbx_strand_id
1 'polypeptide(L)' 'IFGATVTLLDDDDKPVRYQIVGPYEADAKVGRISYNSPLGRALIGRKVEEEIEVTVPSGDRFYVVEKIEFV' A
#
# COMPACT_ATOMS: atom_id res chain seq x y z
N ILE A 1 -3.07 4.97 11.49
CA ILE A 1 -3.17 4.34 10.18
C ILE A 1 -2.95 2.84 10.25
N PHE A 2 -2.47 2.37 11.36
CA PHE A 2 -2.32 0.94 11.60
C PHE A 2 -3.68 0.25 11.45
N GLY A 3 -3.74 -0.78 10.61
CA GLY A 3 -4.99 -1.47 10.33
C GLY A 3 -5.80 -0.89 9.18
N ALA A 4 -5.35 0.22 8.59
CA ALA A 4 -6.05 0.81 7.46
C ALA A 4 -5.94 -0.08 6.22
N THR A 5 -7.02 -0.11 5.44
CA THR A 5 -7.04 -0.79 4.16
C THR A 5 -6.95 0.29 3.07
N VAL A 6 -5.94 0.18 2.23
CA VAL A 6 -5.69 1.15 1.18
C VAL A 6 -5.90 0.49 -0.17
N THR A 7 -6.70 1.12 -1.02
CA THR A 7 -6.88 0.68 -2.40
C THR A 7 -6.04 1.56 -3.30
N LEU A 8 -5.19 0.94 -4.09
CA LEU A 8 -4.27 1.60 -5.01
C LEU A 8 -4.59 1.23 -6.44
N LEU A 9 -4.30 2.15 -7.35
CA LEU A 9 -4.30 1.86 -8.78
C LEU A 9 -2.85 1.71 -9.22
N ASP A 10 -2.54 0.61 -9.90
CA ASP A 10 -1.19 0.39 -10.42
C ASP A 10 -1.01 1.05 -11.79
N ASP A 11 0.13 0.78 -12.45
CA ASP A 11 0.44 1.37 -13.76
C ASP A 11 -0.58 0.98 -14.83
N ASP A 12 -1.27 -0.12 -14.66
CA ASP A 12 -2.28 -0.61 -15.60
C ASP A 12 -3.70 -0.21 -15.19
N ASP A 13 -3.84 0.71 -14.23
CA ASP A 13 -5.11 1.15 -13.67
C ASP A 13 -5.91 0.03 -13.03
N LYS A 14 -5.23 -1.00 -12.54
CA LYS A 14 -5.87 -2.10 -11.84
C LYS A 14 -5.91 -1.83 -10.35
N PRO A 15 -7.06 -2.01 -9.71
CA PRO A 15 -7.14 -1.80 -8.27
C PRO A 15 -6.41 -2.90 -7.50
N VAL A 16 -5.60 -2.49 -6.54
CA VAL A 16 -4.89 -3.41 -5.66
C VAL A 16 -5.17 -2.95 -4.23
N ARG A 17 -5.59 -3.87 -3.39
CA ARG A 17 -5.92 -3.56 -1.99
C ARG A 17 -4.84 -4.10 -1.06
N TYR A 18 -4.40 -3.24 -0.17
CA TYR A 18 -3.43 -3.62 0.86
C TYR A 18 -3.93 -3.17 2.22
N GLN A 19 -3.72 -4.02 3.22
CA GLN A 19 -4.00 -3.68 4.61
C GLN A 19 -2.68 -3.50 5.33
N ILE A 20 -2.53 -2.39 6.05
CA ILE A 20 -1.33 -2.10 6.81
C ILE A 20 -1.45 -2.77 8.17
N VAL A 21 -0.52 -3.68 8.46
CA VAL A 21 -0.53 -4.46 9.70
C VAL A 21 0.85 -4.45 10.33
N GLY A 22 0.97 -5.09 11.50
CA GLY A 22 2.27 -5.25 12.14
C GLY A 22 3.14 -6.27 11.41
N PRO A 23 4.46 -6.25 11.68
CA PRO A 23 5.39 -7.16 10.99
C PRO A 23 5.06 -8.64 11.13
N TYR A 24 4.50 -9.03 12.25
CA TYR A 24 4.17 -10.44 12.49
C TYR A 24 2.88 -10.88 11.82
N GLU A 25 2.08 -9.92 11.38
CA GLU A 25 0.81 -10.21 10.72
C GLU A 25 0.89 -10.03 9.21
N ALA A 26 2.03 -9.57 8.71
CA ALA A 26 2.18 -9.27 7.30
C ALA A 26 2.17 -10.54 6.46
N ASP A 27 1.39 -10.52 5.38
CA ASP A 27 1.33 -11.61 4.42
C ASP A 27 0.94 -11.01 3.08
N ALA A 28 1.95 -10.81 2.23
CA ALA A 28 1.74 -10.18 0.93
C ALA A 28 0.80 -10.97 0.02
N LYS A 29 0.69 -12.28 0.22
CA LYS A 29 -0.19 -13.12 -0.59
C LYS A 29 -1.66 -12.80 -0.40
N VAL A 30 -2.01 -12.30 0.78
CA VAL A 30 -3.40 -11.91 1.07
C VAL A 30 -3.56 -10.39 1.18
N GLY A 31 -2.56 -9.65 0.72
CA GLY A 31 -2.64 -8.20 0.70
C GLY A 31 -2.38 -7.51 2.04
N ARG A 32 -1.73 -8.20 2.97
CA ARG A 32 -1.34 -7.61 4.26
C ARG A 32 0.13 -7.23 4.22
N ILE A 33 0.41 -5.96 4.37
CA ILE A 33 1.78 -5.46 4.34
C ILE A 33 2.15 -4.83 5.67
N SER A 34 3.43 -4.99 6.03
CA SER A 34 3.93 -4.41 7.27
C SER A 34 4.07 -2.89 7.13
N TYR A 35 3.81 -2.16 8.21
CA TYR A 35 4.00 -0.71 8.21
C TYR A 35 5.47 -0.31 8.00
N ASN A 36 6.41 -1.21 8.23
CA ASN A 36 7.83 -0.93 8.01
C ASN A 36 8.36 -1.47 6.69
N SER A 37 7.48 -2.03 5.85
CA SER A 37 7.87 -2.43 4.49
C SER A 37 7.99 -1.20 3.59
N PRO A 38 8.69 -1.30 2.45
CA PRO A 38 8.80 -0.16 1.53
C PRO A 38 7.43 0.38 1.09
N LEU A 39 6.51 -0.51 0.74
CA LEU A 39 5.16 -0.09 0.33
C LEU A 39 4.38 0.48 1.51
N GLY A 40 4.46 -0.16 2.67
CA GLY A 40 3.77 0.33 3.86
C GLY A 40 4.23 1.72 4.25
N ARG A 41 5.53 1.97 4.21
CA ARG A 41 6.10 3.28 4.50
C ARG A 41 5.62 4.33 3.50
N ALA A 42 5.54 3.95 2.22
CA ALA A 42 5.08 4.87 1.19
C ALA A 42 3.61 5.25 1.38
N LEU A 43 2.81 4.36 1.94
CA LEU A 43 1.38 4.60 2.15
C LEU A 43 1.07 5.40 3.42
N ILE A 44 1.94 5.32 4.42
CA ILE A 44 1.70 6.04 5.67
C ILE A 44 1.72 7.54 5.43
N GLY A 45 0.67 8.23 5.88
CA GLY A 45 0.56 9.66 5.71
C GLY A 45 0.08 10.12 4.36
N ARG A 46 -0.22 9.19 3.45
CA ARG A 46 -0.73 9.54 2.12
C ARG A 46 -2.24 9.76 2.15
N LYS A 47 -2.69 10.57 1.21
CA LYS A 47 -4.11 10.91 1.07
C LYS A 47 -4.65 10.33 -0.22
N VAL A 48 -5.98 10.25 -0.30
CA VAL A 48 -6.65 9.82 -1.53
C VAL A 48 -6.21 10.73 -2.69
N GLU A 49 -6.00 10.12 -3.85
CA GLU A 49 -5.56 10.77 -5.08
C GLU A 49 -4.08 11.16 -5.10
N GLU A 50 -3.32 10.86 -4.05
CA GLU A 50 -1.88 11.06 -4.08
C GLU A 50 -1.20 9.94 -4.87
N GLU A 51 -0.17 10.35 -5.63
CA GLU A 51 0.66 9.39 -6.35
C GLU A 51 1.87 9.05 -5.49
N ILE A 52 2.20 7.76 -5.44
CA ILE A 52 3.34 7.30 -4.67
C ILE A 52 4.29 6.50 -5.54
N GLU A 53 5.57 6.58 -5.21
CA GLU A 53 6.60 5.78 -5.84
C GLU A 53 7.18 4.82 -4.82
N VAL A 54 7.28 3.56 -5.19
CA VAL A 54 7.82 2.52 -4.32
C VAL A 54 8.98 1.83 -5.03
N THR A 55 10.13 1.80 -4.37
CA THR A 55 11.29 1.10 -4.89
C THR A 55 11.29 -0.33 -4.36
N VAL A 56 11.25 -1.29 -5.27
CA VAL A 56 11.29 -2.71 -4.93
C VAL A 56 12.44 -3.35 -5.71
N PRO A 57 12.89 -4.56 -5.32
CA PRO A 57 14.02 -5.21 -6.01
C PRO A 57 13.85 -5.38 -7.51
N SER A 58 12.62 -5.47 -7.99
CA SER A 58 12.34 -5.61 -9.42
C SER A 58 12.28 -4.28 -10.16
N GLY A 59 12.44 -3.15 -9.47
CA GLY A 59 12.38 -1.81 -10.07
C GLY A 59 11.42 -0.89 -9.34
N ASP A 60 11.26 0.30 -9.90
CA ASP A 60 10.36 1.28 -9.32
C ASP A 60 8.92 1.01 -9.75
N ARG A 61 8.00 1.18 -8.81
CA ARG A 61 6.57 1.03 -9.06
C ARG A 61 5.85 2.31 -8.67
N PHE A 62 4.87 2.68 -9.47
CA PHE A 62 4.06 3.86 -9.22
C PHE A 62 2.63 3.45 -8.94
N TYR A 63 2.05 4.03 -7.90
CA TYR A 63 0.67 3.77 -7.50
C TYR A 63 -0.03 5.08 -7.21
N VAL A 64 -1.34 5.07 -7.42
CA VAL A 64 -2.19 6.20 -7.02
C VAL A 64 -3.13 5.71 -5.94
N VAL A 65 -3.22 6.44 -4.85
CA VAL A 65 -4.11 6.09 -3.74
C VAL A 65 -5.54 6.40 -4.17
N GLU A 66 -6.35 5.35 -4.32
CA GLU A 66 -7.74 5.52 -4.73
C GLU A 66 -8.67 5.65 -3.54
N LYS A 67 -8.44 4.86 -2.49
CA LYS A 67 -9.33 4.83 -1.34
C LYS A 67 -8.59 4.40 -0.09
N ILE A 68 -8.97 4.96 1.04
CA ILE A 68 -8.43 4.58 2.35
C ILE A 68 -9.62 4.26 3.25
N GLU A 69 -9.62 3.07 3.84
CA GLU A 69 -10.68 2.63 4.74
C GLU A 69 -10.08 2.19 6.07
N PHE A 70 -10.72 2.60 7.13
CA PHE A 70 -10.34 2.19 8.49
C PHE A 70 -11.36 1.17 9.00
N VAL A 71 -11.08 -0.09 8.79
CA VAL A 71 -11.97 -1.19 9.19
C VAL A 71 -11.32 -2.10 10.19
#